data_525d646cc8ba6ea5f9a3f058d08a0741
#
_entry.id   525d646cc8ba6ea5f9a3f058d08a0741
#
_cell.length_a   1.000
_cell.length_b   1.000
_cell.length_c   1.000
_cell.angle_alpha   90.00
_cell.angle_beta   90.00
_cell.angle_gamma   90.00
#
_symmetry.space_group_name_H-M   'P 1'
#
loop_
_entity.id
_entity.type
_entity.pdbx_description
1 polymer ?
#
loop_
_entity_poly.entity_id
_entity_poly.type
_entity_poly.pdbx_seq_one_letter_code
_entity_poly.pdbx_strand_id
1 'polypeptide(L)'
;MNRITQRQNEAKFIEYLKAKRIVYRQCKKHQVFDVVSILMAIVLPVLGMLYNDIVNYLGAFGVLWTIIYLVTENYRKKKTEQGARIQEQFDTELFEIPWNGILCKNKVNSDTQIDLAKKYDGNDLLNWYSLEIDSWLPKPIAIILCQRINFSWELKQRKRYVAFLLVLLVTYYGIFIAFFIAKNIGFFDILLLIAPSISFLIYGVQNCLSLSNQIKSKNETLEQIDQILDKYARNRETPNENVLRQIQDVIYIERTVPEKIPDWFYKLAKSTNEDRTDNIIKSIKTKF
;
A
#
# COMPACT_ATOMS: atom_id res chain seq x y z
N MET A 1 -8.82 28.66 14.19
CA MET A 1 -9.80 27.61 13.79
C MET A 1 -9.26 26.92 12.56
N ASN A 2 -9.26 25.59 12.54
CA ASN A 2 -8.92 24.86 11.33
C ASN A 2 -10.16 24.72 10.42
N ARG A 3 -9.93 24.59 9.10
CA ARG A 3 -11.00 24.46 8.10
C ARG A 3 -10.82 23.17 7.27
N ILE A 4 -10.06 22.18 7.77
CA ILE A 4 -9.71 20.97 7.02
C ILE A 4 -10.96 20.20 6.59
N THR A 5 -11.90 19.95 7.52
CA THR A 5 -13.11 19.18 7.24
C THR A 5 -14.07 19.86 6.24
N GLN A 6 -14.00 21.17 6.12
CA GLN A 6 -14.76 21.92 5.11
C GLN A 6 -14.03 21.95 3.77
N ARG A 7 -12.75 22.34 3.78
CA ARG A 7 -11.95 22.52 2.57
C ARG A 7 -11.72 21.23 1.78
N GLN A 8 -11.61 20.08 2.44
CA GLN A 8 -11.43 18.79 1.77
C GLN A 8 -12.51 18.47 0.72
N ASN A 9 -13.69 19.09 0.83
CA ASN A 9 -14.82 18.90 -0.08
C ASN A 9 -14.90 19.97 -1.20
N GLU A 10 -13.96 20.93 -1.25
CA GLU A 10 -13.88 21.88 -2.37
C GLU A 10 -13.52 21.15 -3.68
N ALA A 11 -14.02 21.67 -4.80
CA ALA A 11 -13.88 21.03 -6.13
C ALA A 11 -12.44 20.64 -6.47
N LYS A 12 -11.47 21.50 -6.15
CA LYS A 12 -10.04 21.27 -6.36
C LYS A 12 -9.54 20.01 -5.63
N PHE A 13 -9.91 19.85 -4.36
CA PHE A 13 -9.46 18.72 -3.55
C PHE A 13 -10.13 17.42 -3.99
N ILE A 14 -11.39 17.47 -4.37
CA ILE A 14 -12.10 16.32 -4.95
C ILE A 14 -11.46 15.91 -6.29
N GLU A 15 -10.99 16.85 -7.10
CA GLU A 15 -10.28 16.56 -8.34
C GLU A 15 -8.99 15.76 -8.11
N TYR A 16 -8.17 16.14 -7.12
CA TYR A 16 -6.99 15.35 -6.70
C TYR A 16 -7.37 13.93 -6.31
N LEU A 17 -8.42 13.76 -5.52
CA LEU A 17 -8.87 12.43 -5.08
C LEU A 17 -9.38 11.59 -6.24
N LYS A 18 -10.11 12.18 -7.20
CA LYS A 18 -10.54 11.52 -8.44
C LYS A 18 -9.33 11.04 -9.26
N ALA A 19 -8.39 11.94 -9.54
CA ALA A 19 -7.18 11.62 -10.31
C ALA A 19 -6.37 10.50 -9.65
N LYS A 20 -6.12 10.60 -8.33
CA LYS A 20 -5.47 9.56 -7.54
C LYS A 20 -6.18 8.22 -7.67
N ARG A 21 -7.51 8.20 -7.52
CA ARG A 21 -8.31 6.96 -7.57
C ARG A 21 -8.13 6.24 -8.90
N ILE A 22 -8.09 6.98 -10.00
CA ILE A 22 -7.86 6.42 -11.34
C ILE A 22 -6.47 5.80 -11.47
N VAL A 23 -5.43 6.50 -10.99
CA VAL A 23 -4.05 5.98 -11.03
C VAL A 23 -3.93 4.68 -10.23
N TYR A 24 -4.47 4.64 -9.02
CA TYR A 24 -4.47 3.40 -8.22
C TYR A 24 -5.35 2.29 -8.83
N ARG A 25 -6.46 2.63 -9.50
CA ARG A 25 -7.26 1.66 -10.28
C ARG A 25 -6.43 1.05 -11.41
N GLN A 26 -5.59 1.85 -12.10
CA GLN A 26 -4.65 1.35 -13.10
C GLN A 26 -3.60 0.41 -12.48
N CYS A 27 -3.02 0.77 -11.32
CA CYS A 27 -2.09 -0.12 -10.60
C CYS A 27 -2.74 -1.47 -10.27
N LYS A 28 -4.00 -1.47 -9.83
CA LYS A 28 -4.74 -2.72 -9.48
C LYS A 28 -4.96 -3.63 -10.67
N LYS A 29 -5.12 -3.12 -11.89
CA LYS A 29 -5.24 -3.97 -13.09
C LYS A 29 -4.01 -4.87 -13.29
N HIS A 30 -2.84 -4.42 -12.85
CA HIS A 30 -1.61 -5.21 -12.91
C HIS A 30 -1.52 -6.32 -11.86
N GLN A 31 -2.41 -6.34 -10.84
CA GLN A 31 -2.52 -7.45 -9.90
C GLN A 31 -2.95 -8.77 -10.58
N VAL A 32 -3.52 -8.70 -11.79
CA VAL A 32 -3.80 -9.89 -12.60
C VAL A 32 -2.53 -10.70 -12.85
N PHE A 33 -1.38 -10.03 -13.05
CA PHE A 33 -0.10 -10.73 -13.22
C PHE A 33 0.32 -11.49 -11.95
N ASP A 34 0.00 -10.98 -10.77
CA ASP A 34 0.27 -11.66 -9.50
C ASP A 34 -0.58 -12.95 -9.42
N VAL A 35 -1.87 -12.86 -9.76
CA VAL A 35 -2.78 -14.03 -9.76
C VAL A 35 -2.35 -15.07 -10.80
N VAL A 36 -2.02 -14.64 -12.02
CA VAL A 36 -1.53 -15.55 -13.07
C VAL A 36 -0.22 -16.20 -12.65
N SER A 37 0.69 -15.46 -12.01
CA SER A 37 1.95 -16.03 -11.50
C SER A 37 1.71 -17.10 -10.44
N ILE A 38 0.74 -16.91 -9.53
CA ILE A 38 0.35 -17.91 -8.53
C ILE A 38 -0.20 -19.15 -9.22
N LEU A 39 -1.11 -18.99 -10.19
CA LEU A 39 -1.68 -20.11 -10.94
C LEU A 39 -0.61 -20.87 -11.71
N MET A 40 0.29 -20.18 -12.39
CA MET A 40 1.42 -20.82 -13.10
C MET A 40 2.35 -21.53 -12.14
N ALA A 41 2.63 -20.97 -10.97
CA ALA A 41 3.47 -21.60 -9.95
C ALA A 41 2.88 -22.96 -9.49
N ILE A 42 1.56 -23.12 -9.49
CA ILE A 42 0.90 -24.35 -9.11
C ILE A 42 0.78 -25.33 -10.29
N VAL A 43 0.33 -24.85 -11.44
CA VAL A 43 -0.05 -25.70 -12.57
C VAL A 43 1.18 -26.22 -13.33
N LEU A 44 2.15 -25.35 -13.64
CA LEU A 44 3.26 -25.73 -14.52
C LEU A 44 4.20 -26.79 -13.92
N PRO A 45 4.56 -26.75 -12.63
CA PRO A 45 5.33 -27.83 -12.03
C PRO A 45 4.61 -29.18 -12.05
N VAL A 46 3.28 -29.17 -11.80
CA VAL A 46 2.46 -30.39 -11.87
C VAL A 46 2.46 -30.98 -13.28
N LEU A 47 2.32 -30.13 -14.31
CA LEU A 47 2.42 -30.56 -15.70
C LEU A 47 3.80 -31.13 -16.03
N GLY A 48 4.87 -30.52 -15.53
CA GLY A 48 6.23 -31.03 -15.68
C GLY A 48 6.44 -32.39 -15.03
N MET A 49 5.80 -32.66 -13.90
CA MET A 49 5.84 -33.97 -13.24
C MET A 49 5.07 -35.05 -13.99
N LEU A 50 4.01 -34.69 -14.70
CA LEU A 50 3.18 -35.61 -15.48
C LEU A 50 3.77 -35.88 -16.88
N TYR A 51 4.42 -34.90 -17.46
CA TYR A 51 4.91 -34.94 -18.86
C TYR A 51 6.39 -34.52 -18.90
N ASN A 52 7.28 -35.50 -18.71
CA ASN A 52 8.72 -35.26 -18.59
C ASN A 52 9.33 -34.62 -19.86
N ASP A 53 8.77 -34.90 -21.04
CA ASP A 53 9.25 -34.39 -22.32
C ASP A 53 9.13 -32.85 -22.46
N ILE A 54 8.23 -32.21 -21.69
CA ILE A 54 7.99 -30.76 -21.77
C ILE A 54 8.72 -29.97 -20.67
N VAL A 55 9.40 -30.60 -19.73
CA VAL A 55 10.03 -29.94 -18.56
C VAL A 55 10.97 -28.81 -18.97
N ASN A 56 11.82 -29.05 -19.99
CA ASN A 56 12.75 -28.04 -20.49
C ASN A 56 12.02 -26.78 -21.04
N TYR A 57 10.93 -27.01 -21.77
CA TYR A 57 10.10 -25.91 -22.30
C TYR A 57 9.39 -25.14 -21.19
N LEU A 58 8.89 -25.84 -20.16
CA LEU A 58 8.27 -25.20 -18.99
C LEU A 58 9.28 -24.38 -18.20
N GLY A 59 10.52 -24.87 -18.04
CA GLY A 59 11.60 -24.14 -17.42
C GLY A 59 11.95 -22.85 -18.18
N ALA A 60 12.16 -22.93 -19.50
CA ALA A 60 12.41 -21.77 -20.34
C ALA A 60 11.27 -20.74 -20.30
N PHE A 61 10.01 -21.23 -20.35
CA PHE A 61 8.82 -20.39 -20.21
C PHE A 61 8.79 -19.70 -18.85
N GLY A 62 9.11 -20.40 -17.76
CA GLY A 62 9.14 -19.83 -16.41
C GLY A 62 10.14 -18.68 -16.27
N VAL A 63 11.33 -18.81 -16.88
CA VAL A 63 12.32 -17.73 -16.92
C VAL A 63 11.78 -16.53 -17.69
N LEU A 64 11.21 -16.73 -18.89
CA LEU A 64 10.61 -15.67 -19.69
C LEU A 64 9.47 -14.97 -18.94
N TRP A 65 8.59 -15.73 -18.31
CA TRP A 65 7.51 -15.20 -17.48
C TRP A 65 8.03 -14.33 -16.33
N THR A 66 9.10 -14.75 -15.67
CA THR A 66 9.72 -13.99 -14.59
C THR A 66 10.24 -12.63 -15.08
N ILE A 67 10.82 -12.56 -16.27
CA ILE A 67 11.27 -11.30 -16.88
C ILE A 67 10.06 -10.38 -17.15
N ILE A 68 8.98 -10.90 -17.73
CA ILE A 68 7.73 -10.16 -17.98
C ILE A 68 7.16 -9.63 -16.67
N TYR A 69 7.14 -10.46 -15.62
CA TYR A 69 6.69 -10.08 -14.30
C TYR A 69 7.48 -8.90 -13.73
N LEU A 70 8.80 -8.93 -13.79
CA LEU A 70 9.67 -7.86 -13.29
C LEU A 70 9.48 -6.53 -14.05
N VAL A 71 9.29 -6.59 -15.38
CA VAL A 71 8.99 -5.40 -16.20
C VAL A 71 7.64 -4.79 -15.80
N THR A 72 6.63 -5.62 -15.60
CA THR A 72 5.29 -5.21 -15.18
C THR A 72 5.32 -4.58 -13.78
N GLU A 73 6.09 -5.16 -12.87
CA GLU A 73 6.28 -4.63 -11.51
C GLU A 73 6.93 -3.23 -11.52
N ASN A 74 7.93 -3.01 -12.38
CA ASN A 74 8.56 -1.70 -12.53
C ASN A 74 7.56 -0.64 -13.05
N TYR A 75 6.71 -1.01 -14.02
CA TYR A 75 5.63 -0.12 -14.48
C TYR A 75 4.65 0.21 -13.35
N ARG A 76 4.22 -0.80 -12.57
CA ARG A 76 3.33 -0.63 -11.42
C ARG A 76 3.93 0.33 -10.39
N LYS A 77 5.23 0.19 -10.08
CA LYS A 77 5.95 1.09 -9.17
C LYS A 77 5.90 2.55 -9.62
N LYS A 78 6.17 2.82 -10.91
CA LYS A 78 6.11 4.18 -11.48
C LYS A 78 4.70 4.78 -11.36
N LYS A 79 3.65 3.98 -11.61
CA LYS A 79 2.26 4.42 -11.47
C LYS A 79 1.88 4.68 -10.02
N THR A 80 2.32 3.84 -9.09
CA THR A 80 2.09 4.04 -7.65
C THR A 80 2.74 5.35 -7.18
N GLU A 81 3.97 5.65 -7.62
CA GLU A 81 4.64 6.91 -7.33
C GLU A 81 3.87 8.12 -7.88
N GLN A 82 3.28 8.02 -9.09
CA GLN A 82 2.42 9.06 -9.64
C GLN A 82 1.19 9.28 -8.75
N GLY A 83 0.52 8.23 -8.32
CA GLY A 83 -0.62 8.31 -7.40
C GLY A 83 -0.26 8.91 -6.04
N ALA A 84 0.90 8.53 -5.49
CA ALA A 84 1.43 9.08 -4.25
C ALA A 84 1.70 10.58 -4.36
N ARG A 85 2.27 11.06 -5.48
CA ARG A 85 2.50 12.50 -5.72
C ARG A 85 1.20 13.30 -5.82
N ILE A 86 0.16 12.77 -6.47
CA ILE A 86 -1.15 13.43 -6.53
C ILE A 86 -1.75 13.53 -5.12
N GLN A 87 -1.65 12.48 -4.34
CA GLN A 87 -2.17 12.51 -2.96
C GLN A 87 -1.35 13.40 -2.05
N GLU A 88 -0.05 13.52 -2.27
CA GLU A 88 0.81 14.46 -1.56
C GLU A 88 0.45 15.92 -1.90
N GLN A 89 0.10 16.24 -3.16
CA GLN A 89 -0.43 17.55 -3.51
C GLN A 89 -1.74 17.86 -2.78
N PHE A 90 -2.65 16.89 -2.71
CA PHE A 90 -3.88 17.01 -1.94
C PHE A 90 -3.59 17.35 -0.47
N ASP A 91 -2.74 16.55 0.20
CA ASP A 91 -2.46 16.72 1.62
C ASP A 91 -1.72 18.03 1.92
N THR A 92 -0.65 18.33 1.16
CA THR A 92 0.16 19.53 1.40
C THR A 92 -0.62 20.81 1.18
N GLU A 93 -1.49 20.86 0.18
CA GLU A 93 -2.32 22.02 -0.08
C GLU A 93 -3.51 22.15 0.89
N LEU A 94 -4.10 21.02 1.31
CA LEU A 94 -5.16 21.01 2.32
C LEU A 94 -4.64 21.45 3.69
N PHE A 95 -3.48 20.95 4.07
CA PHE A 95 -2.83 21.24 5.37
C PHE A 95 -2.07 22.55 5.36
N GLU A 96 -1.77 23.12 4.17
CA GLU A 96 -0.92 24.29 3.99
C GLU A 96 0.48 24.08 4.59
N ILE A 97 1.09 22.93 4.32
CA ILE A 97 2.47 22.59 4.64
C ILE A 97 3.32 22.60 3.37
N PRO A 98 4.64 22.90 3.49
CA PRO A 98 5.49 23.05 2.30
C PRO A 98 5.63 21.74 1.51
N TRP A 99 5.76 21.88 0.18
CA TRP A 99 6.08 20.78 -0.71
C TRP A 99 7.56 20.41 -0.59
N ASN A 100 7.86 19.12 -0.35
CA ASN A 100 9.25 18.65 -0.33
C ASN A 100 9.66 18.21 -1.75
N GLY A 101 10.21 19.16 -2.54
CA GLY A 101 10.63 18.89 -3.92
C GLY A 101 11.79 17.90 -4.06
N ILE A 102 12.62 17.74 -3.02
CA ILE A 102 13.72 16.76 -3.04
C ILE A 102 13.17 15.34 -2.99
N LEU A 103 12.24 15.08 -2.06
CA LEU A 103 11.65 13.75 -1.85
C LEU A 103 10.57 13.44 -2.89
N CYS A 104 9.63 14.38 -3.09
CA CYS A 104 8.44 14.16 -3.92
C CYS A 104 8.67 14.47 -5.40
N LYS A 105 9.85 15.02 -5.76
CA LYS A 105 10.14 15.53 -7.12
C LYS A 105 9.14 16.62 -7.54
N ASN A 106 8.92 16.79 -8.83
CA ASN A 106 7.97 17.76 -9.36
C ASN A 106 6.53 17.34 -9.09
N LYS A 107 5.66 18.31 -8.82
CA LYS A 107 4.22 18.13 -8.77
C LYS A 107 3.71 17.52 -10.09
N VAL A 108 2.64 16.75 -10.02
CA VAL A 108 1.96 16.27 -11.24
C VAL A 108 1.29 17.45 -11.90
N ASN A 109 1.45 17.58 -13.23
CA ASN A 109 0.89 18.66 -14.02
C ASN A 109 -0.66 18.69 -13.92
N SER A 110 -1.24 19.89 -13.85
CA SER A 110 -2.68 20.12 -13.77
C SER A 110 -3.45 19.46 -14.90
N ASP A 111 -2.98 19.55 -16.15
CA ASP A 111 -3.64 18.94 -17.30
C ASP A 111 -3.75 17.42 -17.13
N THR A 112 -2.65 16.80 -16.69
CA THR A 112 -2.65 15.35 -16.38
C THR A 112 -3.64 15.00 -15.26
N GLN A 113 -3.76 15.85 -14.24
CA GLN A 113 -4.69 15.62 -13.14
C GLN A 113 -6.14 15.73 -13.61
N ILE A 114 -6.48 16.76 -14.37
CA ILE A 114 -7.80 16.99 -14.98
C ILE A 114 -8.20 15.81 -15.87
N ASP A 115 -7.29 15.36 -16.74
CA ASP A 115 -7.54 14.23 -17.64
C ASP A 115 -7.75 12.90 -16.92
N LEU A 116 -7.05 12.71 -15.79
CA LEU A 116 -7.27 11.56 -14.91
C LEU A 116 -8.61 11.70 -14.18
N ALA A 117 -8.90 12.87 -13.61
CA ALA A 117 -10.12 13.12 -12.85
C ALA A 117 -11.40 12.94 -13.69
N LYS A 118 -11.37 13.35 -14.96
CA LYS A 118 -12.49 13.14 -15.91
C LYS A 118 -12.87 11.67 -16.13
N LYS A 119 -11.94 10.73 -15.89
CA LYS A 119 -12.17 9.28 -16.03
C LYS A 119 -12.82 8.64 -14.81
N TYR A 120 -13.04 9.41 -13.75
CA TYR A 120 -13.67 8.94 -12.54
C TYR A 120 -15.20 9.10 -12.61
N ASP A 121 -15.90 8.00 -12.37
CA ASP A 121 -17.35 7.85 -12.49
C ASP A 121 -18.10 7.66 -11.14
N GLY A 122 -17.37 7.73 -10.01
CA GLY A 122 -17.94 7.54 -8.67
C GLY A 122 -18.27 8.83 -7.92
N ASN A 123 -19.01 8.72 -6.80
CA ASN A 123 -19.41 9.84 -5.95
C ASN A 123 -18.99 9.68 -4.48
N ASP A 124 -18.03 8.77 -4.18
CA ASP A 124 -17.66 8.32 -2.83
C ASP A 124 -16.39 9.00 -2.26
N LEU A 125 -16.08 10.24 -2.68
CA LEU A 125 -14.84 10.92 -2.31
C LEU A 125 -15.01 12.09 -1.34
N LEU A 126 -16.23 12.40 -0.94
CA LEU A 126 -16.48 13.40 0.10
C LEU A 126 -16.00 12.91 1.46
N ASN A 127 -15.62 13.86 2.30
CA ASN A 127 -15.22 13.60 3.69
C ASN A 127 -14.04 12.60 3.78
N TRP A 128 -13.00 12.85 3.00
CA TRP A 128 -11.80 11.99 2.95
C TRP A 128 -11.16 11.77 4.31
N TYR A 129 -11.04 12.83 5.11
CA TYR A 129 -10.67 12.76 6.52
C TYR A 129 -11.92 12.80 7.39
N SER A 130 -11.85 12.16 8.58
CA SER A 130 -12.95 12.05 9.51
C SER A 130 -13.53 13.42 9.89
N LEU A 131 -14.85 13.50 9.92
CA LEU A 131 -15.58 14.67 10.38
C LEU A 131 -15.49 14.88 11.91
N GLU A 132 -14.99 13.89 12.65
CA GLU A 132 -14.72 13.97 14.08
C GLU A 132 -13.55 14.93 14.42
N ILE A 133 -12.84 15.46 13.40
CA ILE A 133 -11.80 16.47 13.58
C ILE A 133 -12.45 17.86 13.67
N ASP A 134 -12.70 18.30 14.89
CA ASP A 134 -13.43 19.52 15.16
C ASP A 134 -12.70 20.79 14.68
N SER A 135 -13.48 21.78 14.24
CA SER A 135 -12.95 23.07 13.76
C SER A 135 -12.29 23.92 14.85
N TRP A 136 -12.63 23.70 16.14
CA TRP A 136 -12.04 24.43 17.28
C TRP A 136 -10.60 23.99 17.60
N LEU A 137 -10.18 22.81 17.17
CA LEU A 137 -8.81 22.33 17.38
C LEU A 137 -7.80 23.24 16.68
N PRO A 138 -6.62 23.52 17.32
CA PRO A 138 -5.54 24.19 16.65
C PRO A 138 -5.16 23.46 15.36
N LYS A 139 -4.86 24.21 14.29
CA LYS A 139 -4.56 23.64 12.96
C LYS A 139 -3.46 22.57 13.01
N PRO A 140 -2.31 22.74 13.72
CA PRO A 140 -1.29 21.71 13.81
C PRO A 140 -1.81 20.39 14.40
N ILE A 141 -2.67 20.45 15.41
CA ILE A 141 -3.26 19.25 16.04
C ILE A 141 -4.25 18.57 15.10
N ALA A 142 -5.08 19.34 14.40
CA ALA A 142 -5.98 18.78 13.39
C ALA A 142 -5.21 18.07 12.26
N ILE A 143 -4.06 18.62 11.81
CA ILE A 143 -3.19 17.99 10.83
C ILE A 143 -2.61 16.68 11.39
N ILE A 144 -2.09 16.67 12.62
CA ILE A 144 -1.56 15.46 13.28
C ILE A 144 -2.63 14.36 13.34
N LEU A 145 -3.88 14.69 13.65
CA LEU A 145 -4.97 13.70 13.66
C LEU A 145 -5.23 13.14 12.26
N CYS A 146 -5.22 13.97 11.21
CA CYS A 146 -5.32 13.51 9.82
C CYS A 146 -4.14 12.59 9.43
N GLN A 147 -2.92 12.97 9.82
CA GLN A 147 -1.72 12.18 9.56
C GLN A 147 -1.75 10.84 10.32
N ARG A 148 -2.22 10.84 11.57
CA ARG A 148 -2.41 9.63 12.38
C ARG A 148 -3.34 8.63 11.72
N ILE A 149 -4.44 9.08 11.09
CA ILE A 149 -5.36 8.23 10.35
C ILE A 149 -4.62 7.46 9.25
N ASN A 150 -3.74 8.11 8.49
CA ASN A 150 -2.97 7.45 7.43
C ASN A 150 -2.10 6.31 7.95
N PHE A 151 -1.55 6.41 9.17
CA PHE A 151 -0.72 5.35 9.76
C PHE A 151 -1.54 4.23 10.39
N SER A 152 -2.64 4.56 11.07
CA SER A 152 -3.47 3.55 11.76
C SER A 152 -4.31 2.71 10.80
N TRP A 153 -4.61 3.25 9.61
CA TRP A 153 -5.40 2.58 8.59
C TRP A 153 -4.71 1.30 8.12
N GLU A 154 -5.44 0.21 8.03
CA GLU A 154 -5.00 -1.09 7.51
C GLU A 154 -3.85 -1.80 8.28
N LEU A 155 -3.28 -1.23 9.34
CA LEU A 155 -2.12 -1.82 10.02
C LEU A 155 -2.35 -3.28 10.46
N LYS A 156 -3.53 -3.56 11.05
CA LYS A 156 -3.91 -4.92 11.49
C LYS A 156 -4.05 -5.87 10.30
N GLN A 157 -4.57 -5.38 9.19
CA GLN A 157 -4.79 -6.17 7.98
C GLN A 157 -3.47 -6.50 7.30
N ARG A 158 -2.53 -5.55 7.26
CA ARG A 158 -1.17 -5.79 6.75
C ARG A 158 -0.46 -6.89 7.53
N LYS A 159 -0.53 -6.87 8.86
CA LYS A 159 0.02 -7.95 9.73
C LYS A 159 -0.57 -9.32 9.40
N ARG A 160 -1.89 -9.40 9.23
CA ARG A 160 -2.58 -10.66 8.87
C ARG A 160 -2.18 -11.15 7.48
N TYR A 161 -2.03 -10.24 6.52
CA TYR A 161 -1.67 -10.61 5.16
C TYR A 161 -0.21 -11.09 5.06
N VAL A 162 0.72 -10.48 5.78
CA VAL A 162 2.12 -10.97 5.88
C VAL A 162 2.14 -12.39 6.45
N ALA A 163 1.43 -12.64 7.55
CA ALA A 163 1.35 -13.97 8.13
C ALA A 163 0.75 -15.00 7.15
N PHE A 164 -0.32 -14.63 6.45
CA PHE A 164 -0.94 -15.47 5.41
C PHE A 164 0.06 -15.81 4.29
N LEU A 165 0.78 -14.80 3.76
CA LEU A 165 1.78 -15.02 2.71
C LEU A 165 2.93 -15.92 3.16
N LEU A 166 3.45 -15.73 4.37
CA LEU A 166 4.52 -16.57 4.91
C LEU A 166 4.06 -18.03 5.04
N VAL A 167 2.88 -18.26 5.60
CA VAL A 167 2.32 -19.62 5.70
C VAL A 167 2.14 -20.23 4.31
N LEU A 168 1.63 -19.47 3.35
CA LEU A 168 1.43 -19.93 1.98
C LEU A 168 2.76 -20.34 1.31
N LEU A 169 3.79 -19.49 1.42
CA LEU A 169 5.11 -19.76 0.83
C LEU A 169 5.78 -20.99 1.47
N VAL A 170 5.81 -21.03 2.81
CA VAL A 170 6.45 -22.14 3.54
C VAL A 170 5.74 -23.45 3.23
N THR A 171 4.41 -23.47 3.23
CA THR A 171 3.64 -24.67 2.90
C THR A 171 3.86 -25.11 1.46
N TYR A 172 3.79 -24.17 0.50
CA TYR A 172 3.97 -24.48 -0.91
C TYR A 172 5.35 -25.09 -1.19
N TYR A 173 6.43 -24.37 -0.84
CA TYR A 173 7.80 -24.87 -1.09
C TYR A 173 8.17 -26.04 -0.21
N GLY A 174 7.62 -26.13 1.00
CA GLY A 174 7.81 -27.29 1.87
C GLY A 174 7.24 -28.58 1.27
N ILE A 175 6.04 -28.53 0.68
CA ILE A 175 5.44 -29.67 -0.05
C ILE A 175 6.31 -30.07 -1.25
N PHE A 176 6.81 -29.10 -2.03
CA PHE A 176 7.70 -29.38 -3.17
C PHE A 176 9.01 -30.06 -2.73
N ILE A 177 9.67 -29.53 -1.71
CA ILE A 177 10.92 -30.12 -1.17
C ILE A 177 10.66 -31.54 -0.69
N ALA A 178 9.59 -31.77 0.10
CA ALA A 178 9.25 -33.10 0.57
C ALA A 178 8.98 -34.09 -0.59
N PHE A 179 8.29 -33.62 -1.63
CA PHE A 179 8.01 -34.42 -2.83
C PHE A 179 9.32 -34.79 -3.58
N PHE A 180 10.23 -33.81 -3.78
CA PHE A 180 11.49 -34.07 -4.47
C PHE A 180 12.40 -35.06 -3.72
N ILE A 181 12.44 -34.97 -2.39
CA ILE A 181 13.16 -35.93 -1.55
C ILE A 181 12.53 -37.32 -1.67
N ALA A 182 11.20 -37.41 -1.56
CA ALA A 182 10.48 -38.71 -1.62
C ALA A 182 10.64 -39.40 -2.98
N LYS A 183 10.75 -38.65 -4.07
CA LYS A 183 10.91 -39.17 -5.44
C LYS A 183 12.36 -39.29 -5.88
N ASN A 184 13.33 -38.88 -5.05
CA ASN A 184 14.78 -38.88 -5.37
C ASN A 184 15.08 -38.18 -6.70
N ILE A 185 14.43 -37.01 -6.95
CA ILE A 185 14.55 -36.23 -8.19
C ILE A 185 15.92 -35.56 -8.23
N GLY A 186 16.58 -35.60 -9.41
CA GLY A 186 17.89 -35.01 -9.61
C GLY A 186 17.89 -33.47 -9.48
N PHE A 187 19.01 -32.88 -9.07
CA PHE A 187 19.12 -31.44 -8.81
C PHE A 187 18.72 -30.58 -10.02
N PHE A 188 19.13 -30.94 -11.23
CA PHE A 188 18.78 -30.18 -12.43
C PHE A 188 17.28 -30.23 -12.75
N ASP A 189 16.63 -31.36 -12.53
CA ASP A 189 15.20 -31.51 -12.73
C ASP A 189 14.43 -30.68 -11.70
N ILE A 190 14.91 -30.60 -10.45
CA ILE A 190 14.36 -29.71 -9.41
C ILE A 190 14.39 -28.26 -9.88
N LEU A 191 15.54 -27.78 -10.42
CA LEU A 191 15.65 -26.40 -10.91
C LEU A 191 14.66 -26.11 -12.05
N LEU A 192 14.50 -27.02 -12.99
CA LEU A 192 13.55 -26.86 -14.10
C LEU A 192 12.10 -26.86 -13.63
N LEU A 193 11.75 -27.71 -12.67
CA LEU A 193 10.40 -27.80 -12.10
C LEU A 193 10.05 -26.57 -11.24
N ILE A 194 11.02 -25.97 -10.55
CA ILE A 194 10.80 -24.77 -9.73
C ILE A 194 10.78 -23.50 -10.57
N ALA A 195 11.48 -23.46 -11.72
CA ALA A 195 11.61 -22.26 -12.55
C ALA A 195 10.28 -21.51 -12.83
N PRO A 196 9.16 -22.18 -13.17
CA PRO A 196 7.87 -21.51 -13.36
C PRO A 196 7.31 -20.82 -12.09
N SER A 197 7.73 -21.26 -10.90
CA SER A 197 7.26 -20.69 -9.63
C SER A 197 8.13 -19.55 -9.10
N ILE A 198 9.23 -19.21 -9.76
CA ILE A 198 10.16 -18.15 -9.30
C ILE A 198 9.45 -16.80 -9.19
N SER A 199 8.60 -16.44 -10.15
CA SER A 199 7.84 -15.19 -10.10
C SER A 199 6.91 -15.12 -8.86
N PHE A 200 6.33 -16.24 -8.46
CA PHE A 200 5.53 -16.33 -7.23
C PHE A 200 6.40 -16.21 -5.97
N LEU A 201 7.58 -16.82 -5.96
CA LEU A 201 8.54 -16.66 -4.85
C LEU A 201 8.96 -15.19 -4.70
N ILE A 202 9.36 -14.55 -5.81
CA ILE A 202 9.73 -13.13 -5.83
C ILE A 202 8.57 -12.27 -5.30
N TYR A 203 7.36 -12.48 -5.80
CA TYR A 203 6.16 -11.79 -5.32
C TYR A 203 5.98 -11.95 -3.81
N GLY A 204 6.01 -13.17 -3.31
CA GLY A 204 5.77 -13.45 -1.90
C GLY A 204 6.83 -12.84 -0.97
N VAL A 205 8.11 -13.04 -1.30
CA VAL A 205 9.22 -12.51 -0.50
C VAL A 205 9.23 -10.98 -0.51
N GLN A 206 9.11 -10.35 -1.69
CA GLN A 206 9.08 -8.89 -1.78
C GLN A 206 7.90 -8.28 -1.01
N ASN A 207 6.72 -8.91 -1.06
CA ASN A 207 5.57 -8.45 -0.29
C ASN A 207 5.78 -8.59 1.22
N CYS A 208 6.28 -9.75 1.68
CA CYS A 208 6.55 -9.95 3.09
C CYS A 208 7.54 -8.92 3.64
N LEU A 209 8.66 -8.69 2.94
CA LEU A 209 9.67 -7.72 3.35
C LEU A 209 9.14 -6.28 3.32
N SER A 210 8.51 -5.88 2.22
CA SER A 210 7.96 -4.53 2.04
C SER A 210 6.89 -4.22 3.09
N LEU A 211 5.92 -5.10 3.28
CA LEU A 211 4.85 -4.89 4.26
C LEU A 211 5.36 -4.93 5.70
N SER A 212 6.35 -5.79 6.01
CA SER A 212 6.96 -5.83 7.34
C SER A 212 7.68 -4.53 7.67
N ASN A 213 8.44 -3.96 6.72
CA ASN A 213 9.11 -2.67 6.88
C ASN A 213 8.08 -1.53 7.06
N GLN A 214 7.00 -1.52 6.28
CA GLN A 214 5.92 -0.55 6.44
C GLN A 214 5.21 -0.68 7.80
N ILE A 215 4.96 -1.90 8.27
CA ILE A 215 4.35 -2.12 9.60
C ILE A 215 5.25 -1.55 10.70
N LYS A 216 6.57 -1.75 10.61
CA LYS A 216 7.54 -1.21 11.55
C LYS A 216 7.54 0.32 11.53
N SER A 217 7.73 0.93 10.35
CA SER A 217 7.70 2.38 10.14
C SER A 217 6.41 3.03 10.67
N LYS A 218 5.25 2.43 10.35
CA LYS A 218 3.95 2.91 10.84
C LYS A 218 3.82 2.86 12.35
N ASN A 219 4.26 1.79 13.01
CA ASN A 219 4.20 1.69 14.46
C ASN A 219 5.10 2.76 15.13
N GLU A 220 6.35 2.90 14.68
CA GLU A 220 7.29 3.88 15.21
C GLU A 220 6.77 5.32 15.06
N THR A 221 6.20 5.64 13.90
CA THR A 221 5.63 6.98 13.65
C THR A 221 4.36 7.22 14.46
N LEU A 222 3.50 6.19 14.65
CA LEU A 222 2.32 6.31 15.51
C LEU A 222 2.70 6.59 16.96
N GLU A 223 3.74 5.96 17.49
CA GLU A 223 4.24 6.25 18.84
C GLU A 223 4.70 7.69 18.99
N GLN A 224 5.42 8.22 17.99
CA GLN A 224 5.83 9.65 17.97
C GLN A 224 4.62 10.58 17.91
N ILE A 225 3.63 10.29 17.07
CA ILE A 225 2.39 11.06 16.97
C ILE A 225 1.63 11.03 18.30
N ASP A 226 1.51 9.87 18.94
CA ASP A 226 0.81 9.74 20.21
C ASP A 226 1.52 10.54 21.33
N GLN A 227 2.87 10.58 21.34
CA GLN A 227 3.65 11.46 22.25
C GLN A 227 3.37 12.95 22.01
N ILE A 228 3.23 13.39 20.74
CA ILE A 228 2.88 14.78 20.41
C ILE A 228 1.48 15.11 20.94
N LEU A 229 0.51 14.22 20.73
CA LEU A 229 -0.86 14.40 21.21
C LEU A 229 -0.94 14.42 22.75
N ASP A 230 -0.17 13.58 23.44
CA ASP A 230 -0.09 13.58 24.90
C ASP A 230 0.57 14.86 25.44
N LYS A 231 1.59 15.42 24.78
CA LYS A 231 2.17 16.75 25.14
C LYS A 231 1.12 17.84 24.98
N TYR A 232 0.37 17.83 23.89
CA TYR A 232 -0.73 18.78 23.71
C TYR A 232 -1.81 18.65 24.78
N ALA A 233 -2.20 17.44 25.14
CA ALA A 233 -3.20 17.20 26.19
C ALA A 233 -2.76 17.77 27.55
N ARG A 234 -1.49 17.61 27.91
CA ARG A 234 -0.94 18.07 29.19
C ARG A 234 -0.62 19.56 29.23
N ASN A 235 0.08 20.06 28.20
CA ASN A 235 0.73 21.36 28.22
C ASN A 235 0.16 22.34 27.17
N ARG A 236 -0.77 21.91 26.34
CA ARG A 236 -1.26 22.66 25.15
C ARG A 236 -0.16 23.01 24.16
N GLU A 237 0.94 22.25 24.17
CA GLU A 237 2.07 22.42 23.25
C GLU A 237 1.71 21.88 21.87
N THR A 238 1.79 22.73 20.83
CA THR A 238 1.50 22.33 19.45
C THR A 238 2.80 22.06 18.69
N PRO A 239 2.83 21.05 17.78
CA PRO A 239 4.00 20.79 16.96
C PRO A 239 4.25 21.94 15.97
N ASN A 240 5.52 22.17 15.65
CA ASN A 240 5.91 23.13 14.62
C ASN A 240 5.73 22.53 13.20
N GLU A 241 5.84 23.36 12.18
CA GLU A 241 5.66 22.98 10.78
C GLU A 241 6.66 21.92 10.31
N ASN A 242 7.90 21.96 10.81
CA ASN A 242 8.91 20.97 10.44
C ASN A 242 8.53 19.56 10.89
N VAL A 243 7.95 19.42 12.08
CA VAL A 243 7.45 18.10 12.57
C VAL A 243 6.31 17.62 11.69
N LEU A 244 5.36 18.49 11.34
CA LEU A 244 4.26 18.14 10.43
C LEU A 244 4.79 17.69 9.06
N ARG A 245 5.83 18.36 8.55
CA ARG A 245 6.45 18.01 7.27
C ARG A 245 7.18 16.67 7.35
N GLN A 246 7.96 16.41 8.40
CA GLN A 246 8.65 15.14 8.59
C GLN A 246 7.68 13.95 8.64
N ILE A 247 6.57 14.08 9.37
CA ILE A 247 5.54 13.04 9.41
C ILE A 247 4.91 12.85 8.02
N GLN A 248 4.66 13.93 7.30
CA GLN A 248 4.11 13.86 5.95
C GLN A 248 5.09 13.22 4.96
N ASP A 249 6.40 13.42 5.14
CA ASP A 249 7.43 12.74 4.33
C ASP A 249 7.38 11.22 4.52
N VAL A 250 7.21 10.75 5.75
CA VAL A 250 7.02 9.31 6.01
C VAL A 250 5.75 8.79 5.35
N ILE A 251 4.64 9.54 5.42
CA ILE A 251 3.39 9.18 4.73
C ILE A 251 3.60 9.06 3.22
N TYR A 252 4.32 10.00 2.63
CA TYR A 252 4.63 9.96 1.19
C TYR A 252 5.45 8.73 0.82
N ILE A 253 6.53 8.44 1.55
CA ILE A 253 7.37 7.25 1.33
C ILE A 253 6.53 5.97 1.38
N GLU A 254 5.68 5.82 2.38
CA GLU A 254 4.76 4.69 2.54
C GLU A 254 3.83 4.50 1.32
N ARG A 255 3.35 5.61 0.75
CA ARG A 255 2.46 5.61 -0.43
C ARG A 255 3.17 5.28 -1.74
N THR A 256 4.49 5.47 -1.83
CA THR A 256 5.26 5.13 -3.03
C THR A 256 5.50 3.63 -3.18
N VAL A 257 5.28 2.86 -2.11
CA VAL A 257 5.35 1.41 -2.16
C VAL A 257 4.05 0.86 -2.74
N PRO A 258 4.11 0.06 -3.82
CA PRO A 258 2.92 -0.52 -4.41
C PRO A 258 2.10 -1.32 -3.40
N GLU A 259 0.80 -1.01 -3.31
CA GLU A 259 -0.12 -1.83 -2.51
C GLU A 259 -0.23 -3.23 -3.12
N LYS A 260 -0.02 -4.23 -2.28
CA LYS A 260 0.03 -5.63 -2.71
C LYS A 260 -0.99 -6.52 -1.98
N ILE A 261 -1.85 -5.92 -1.13
CA ILE A 261 -2.95 -6.65 -0.52
C ILE A 261 -4.09 -6.76 -1.54
N PRO A 262 -4.46 -7.96 -1.95
CA PRO A 262 -5.56 -8.16 -2.90
C PRO A 262 -6.89 -7.65 -2.35
N ASP A 263 -7.76 -7.11 -3.23
CA ASP A 263 -9.06 -6.58 -2.83
C ASP A 263 -9.95 -7.60 -2.11
N TRP A 264 -9.85 -8.89 -2.45
CA TRP A 264 -10.61 -9.94 -1.76
C TRP A 264 -10.18 -10.08 -0.30
N PHE A 265 -8.87 -9.99 -0.02
CA PHE A 265 -8.35 -10.04 1.36
C PHE A 265 -8.72 -8.76 2.13
N TYR A 266 -8.70 -7.61 1.43
CA TYR A 266 -9.10 -6.33 1.98
C TYR A 266 -10.58 -6.31 2.39
N LYS A 267 -11.48 -6.85 1.55
CA LYS A 267 -12.93 -6.89 1.81
C LYS A 267 -13.30 -7.66 3.07
N LEU A 268 -12.49 -8.64 3.49
CA LEU A 268 -12.71 -9.43 4.71
C LEU A 268 -12.68 -8.60 6.02
N ALA A 269 -12.15 -7.36 5.98
CA ALA A 269 -11.96 -6.55 7.18
C ALA A 269 -12.36 -5.06 7.01
N LYS A 270 -13.03 -4.69 5.91
CA LYS A 270 -13.29 -3.27 5.58
C LYS A 270 -14.16 -2.56 6.62
N SER A 271 -15.29 -3.10 7.00
CA SER A 271 -16.25 -2.48 7.93
C SER A 271 -15.64 -2.20 9.31
N THR A 272 -14.76 -3.06 9.77
CA THR A 272 -14.11 -2.94 11.10
C THR A 272 -13.11 -1.77 11.17
N ASN A 273 -12.59 -1.27 10.04
CA ASN A 273 -11.56 -0.24 10.03
C ASN A 273 -12.12 1.19 10.10
N GLU A 274 -13.26 1.47 9.48
CA GLU A 274 -13.90 2.80 9.49
C GLU A 274 -14.39 3.15 10.89
N ASP A 275 -15.22 2.28 11.51
CA ASP A 275 -15.71 2.46 12.87
C ASP A 275 -14.58 2.61 13.90
N ARG A 276 -13.48 1.87 13.70
CA ARG A 276 -12.33 1.93 14.57
C ARG A 276 -11.62 3.29 14.50
N THR A 277 -11.51 3.90 13.31
CA THR A 277 -10.83 5.18 13.13
C THR A 277 -11.55 6.29 13.88
N ASP A 278 -12.86 6.41 13.72
CA ASP A 278 -13.66 7.42 14.41
C ASP A 278 -13.67 7.23 15.93
N ASN A 279 -13.78 5.98 16.40
CA ASN A 279 -13.69 5.66 17.82
C ASN A 279 -12.31 6.02 18.42
N ILE A 280 -11.22 5.82 17.67
CA ILE A 280 -9.88 6.22 18.11
C ILE A 280 -9.78 7.75 18.23
N ILE A 281 -10.29 8.51 17.22
CA ILE A 281 -10.27 9.97 17.27
C ILE A 281 -11.10 10.48 18.45
N LYS A 282 -12.30 9.94 18.65
CA LYS A 282 -13.15 10.27 19.82
C LYS A 282 -12.39 10.03 21.14
N SER A 283 -11.78 8.86 21.29
CA SER A 283 -10.99 8.53 22.49
C SER A 283 -9.78 9.46 22.71
N ILE A 284 -9.12 9.92 21.65
CA ILE A 284 -8.03 10.90 21.77
C ILE A 284 -8.55 12.25 22.19
N LYS A 285 -9.68 12.71 21.63
CA LYS A 285 -10.30 13.98 21.97
C LYS A 285 -10.74 14.07 23.42
N THR A 286 -11.11 12.97 24.06
CA THR A 286 -11.44 12.97 25.50
C THR A 286 -10.27 13.33 26.41
N LYS A 287 -9.02 13.30 25.87
CA LYS A 287 -7.81 13.73 26.60
C LYS A 287 -7.57 15.24 26.52
N PHE A 288 -8.25 15.96 25.61
CA PHE A 288 -8.10 17.41 25.37
C PHE A 288 -9.08 18.23 26.19
#